data_a3f7c82878c85426eb1e0ad6694a543c
#
_entry.id   a3f7c82878c85426eb1e0ad6694a543c
#
_cell.length_a   1.000
_cell.length_b   1.000
_cell.length_c   1.000
_cell.angle_alpha   90.00
_cell.angle_beta   90.00
_cell.angle_gamma   90.00
#
_symmetry.space_group_name_H-M   'P 1'
#
loop_
_entity.id
_entity.type
_entity.pdbx_description
1 polymer ?
#
loop_
_entity_poly.entity_id
_entity_poly.type
_entity_poly.pdbx_seq_one_letter_code
_entity_poly.pdbx_strand_id
1 'polypeptide(L)'
;MQQVSEWYESEARVEGDGFWLRVHGDSMTAAAGMSIPEGTLVLFDTGREPKNGSLVIAKLVDANEATFKKLIIDGGQKYLKGLNPAYPLIPIDGNCRIIGVAVQTMMNLV
;
A
#
# COMPACT_ATOMS: atom_id res chain seq x y z
N MET A 1 -4.35 -1.02 8.39
CA MET A 1 -2.91 -0.92 8.69
C MET A 1 -2.69 -0.16 9.98
N GLN A 2 -1.59 -0.42 10.65
CA GLN A 2 -1.26 0.22 11.92
C GLN A 2 0.05 0.99 11.75
N GLN A 3 0.05 2.26 12.14
CA GLN A 3 1.26 3.06 12.11
C GLN A 3 2.21 2.61 13.20
N VAL A 4 3.49 2.47 12.85
CA VAL A 4 4.54 2.04 13.76
C VAL A 4 5.18 3.27 14.38
N SER A 5 5.23 3.33 15.72
CA SER A 5 5.82 4.44 16.45
C SER A 5 7.34 4.34 16.59
N GLU A 6 7.91 3.16 16.32
CA GLU A 6 9.33 2.92 16.44
C GLU A 6 10.06 3.48 15.22
N TRP A 7 11.29 3.95 15.46
CA TRP A 7 12.15 4.44 14.40
C TRP A 7 12.84 3.29 13.69
N TYR A 8 12.81 3.29 12.36
CA TYR A 8 13.54 2.35 11.52
C TYR A 8 14.39 3.10 10.52
N GLU A 9 15.66 2.70 10.38
CA GLU A 9 16.51 3.22 9.34
C GLU A 9 16.13 2.61 8.00
N SER A 10 16.23 3.40 6.94
CA SER A 10 15.91 2.96 5.60
C SER A 10 16.94 3.53 4.62
N GLU A 11 17.36 2.69 3.67
CA GLU A 11 18.18 3.13 2.54
C GLU A 11 17.32 3.74 1.43
N ALA A 12 16.00 3.55 1.48
CA ALA A 12 15.10 4.12 0.49
C ALA A 12 15.07 5.64 0.60
N ARG A 13 15.21 6.31 -0.54
CA ARG A 13 15.11 7.76 -0.60
C ARG A 13 13.64 8.14 -0.65
N VAL A 14 13.21 8.96 0.29
CA VAL A 14 11.85 9.48 0.38
C VAL A 14 11.82 10.88 -0.22
N GLU A 15 10.90 11.13 -1.16
CA GLU A 15 10.75 12.42 -1.85
C GLU A 15 9.84 13.40 -1.09
N GLY A 16 8.90 12.88 -0.32
CA GLY A 16 8.04 13.64 0.57
C GLY A 16 8.20 13.18 2.00
N ASP A 17 7.10 13.14 2.74
CA ASP A 17 7.10 12.56 4.08
C ASP A 17 7.05 11.03 3.99
N GLY A 18 7.89 10.38 4.78
CA GLY A 18 7.90 8.92 4.88
C GLY A 18 7.29 8.46 6.20
N PHE A 19 6.53 7.37 6.16
CA PHE A 19 6.00 6.77 7.38
C PHE A 19 5.91 5.26 7.21
N TRP A 20 6.07 4.55 8.33
CA TRP A 20 6.00 3.10 8.37
C TRP A 20 4.64 2.66 8.90
N LEU A 21 4.03 1.69 8.22
CA LEU A 21 2.81 1.04 8.67
C LEU A 21 3.01 -0.47 8.67
N ARG A 22 2.36 -1.14 9.61
CA ARG A 22 2.32 -2.60 9.66
C ARG A 22 1.10 -3.11 8.90
N VAL A 23 1.31 -4.09 8.04
CA VAL A 23 0.24 -4.70 7.26
C VAL A 23 -0.68 -5.51 8.18
N HIS A 24 -1.98 -5.28 8.06
CA HIS A 24 -3.04 -6.08 8.67
C HIS A 24 -3.83 -6.80 7.59
N GLY A 25 -4.18 -8.05 7.87
CA GLY A 25 -4.94 -8.85 6.93
C GLY A 25 -4.09 -9.42 5.81
N ASP A 26 -4.72 -10.15 4.90
CA ASP A 26 -4.06 -10.93 3.87
C ASP A 26 -4.35 -10.48 2.44
N SER A 27 -4.89 -9.28 2.26
CA SER A 27 -5.24 -8.79 0.91
C SER A 27 -4.00 -8.62 0.01
N MET A 28 -2.82 -8.51 0.60
CA MET A 28 -1.56 -8.39 -0.13
C MET A 28 -0.71 -9.66 -0.04
N THR A 29 -1.28 -10.75 0.45
CA THR A 29 -0.64 -12.06 0.53
C THR A 29 -0.99 -12.87 -0.72
N ALA A 30 0.02 -13.32 -1.45
CA ALA A 30 -0.16 -14.09 -2.68
C ALA A 30 0.64 -15.38 -2.63
N ALA A 31 0.10 -16.43 -3.28
CA ALA A 31 0.77 -17.72 -3.40
C ALA A 31 1.87 -17.71 -4.46
N ALA A 32 1.77 -16.80 -5.43
CA ALA A 32 2.74 -16.69 -6.53
C ALA A 32 2.97 -15.20 -6.82
N GLY A 33 4.17 -14.88 -7.29
CA GLY A 33 4.56 -13.50 -7.56
C GLY A 33 4.87 -12.74 -6.28
N MET A 34 4.70 -11.41 -6.34
CA MET A 34 4.95 -10.56 -5.18
C MET A 34 3.90 -10.83 -4.10
N SER A 35 4.36 -10.97 -2.87
CA SER A 35 3.49 -11.19 -1.72
C SER A 35 4.00 -10.34 -0.55
N ILE A 36 3.07 -9.64 0.12
CA ILE A 36 3.38 -8.84 1.30
C ILE A 36 2.48 -9.33 2.42
N PRO A 37 2.97 -10.26 3.26
CA PRO A 37 2.13 -10.88 4.28
C PRO A 37 1.84 -9.95 5.44
N GLU A 38 0.82 -10.30 6.21
CA GLU A 38 0.48 -9.61 7.45
C GLU A 38 1.70 -9.55 8.37
N GLY A 39 1.86 -8.42 9.05
CA GLY A 39 2.98 -8.19 9.95
C GLY A 39 4.18 -7.52 9.30
N THR A 40 4.24 -7.45 7.97
CA THR A 40 5.31 -6.76 7.26
C THR A 40 5.21 -5.26 7.53
N LEU A 41 6.36 -4.62 7.75
CA LEU A 41 6.46 -3.17 7.82
C LEU A 41 6.66 -2.61 6.43
N VAL A 42 5.89 -1.58 6.07
CA VAL A 42 5.96 -0.95 4.76
C VAL A 42 6.22 0.53 4.94
N LEU A 43 7.24 1.03 4.25
CA LEU A 43 7.54 2.46 4.18
C LEU A 43 6.79 3.07 3.01
N PHE A 44 5.98 4.09 3.31
CA PHE A 44 5.25 4.86 2.31
C PHE A 44 5.85 6.25 2.16
N ASP A 45 5.91 6.73 0.93
CA ASP A 45 6.40 8.04 0.58
C ASP A 45 5.24 8.86 0.02
N THR A 46 4.91 9.98 0.67
CA THR A 46 3.81 10.85 0.24
C THR A 46 4.16 11.73 -0.94
N GLY A 47 5.44 11.85 -1.27
CA GLY A 47 5.93 12.71 -2.36
C GLY A 47 6.07 12.04 -3.71
N ARG A 48 5.90 10.72 -3.78
CA ARG A 48 6.01 10.00 -5.05
C ARG A 48 4.69 10.01 -5.80
N GLU A 49 4.77 10.21 -7.10
CA GLU A 49 3.60 10.13 -7.97
C GLU A 49 3.19 8.66 -8.14
N PRO A 50 1.94 8.30 -7.82
CA PRO A 50 1.45 6.95 -8.07
C PRO A 50 1.34 6.67 -9.57
N LYS A 51 1.81 5.50 -9.98
CA LYS A 51 1.80 5.06 -11.38
C LYS A 51 1.09 3.71 -11.46
N ASN A 52 0.79 3.28 -12.67
CA ASN A 52 0.27 1.93 -12.87
C ASN A 52 1.24 0.91 -12.30
N GLY A 53 0.75 0.04 -11.42
CA GLY A 53 1.54 -0.96 -10.74
C GLY A 53 2.11 -0.52 -9.39
N SER A 54 2.02 0.75 -9.03
CA SER A 54 2.46 1.21 -7.71
C SER A 54 1.68 0.53 -6.60
N LEU A 55 2.37 0.14 -5.54
CA LEU A 55 1.70 -0.30 -4.31
C LEU A 55 1.43 0.94 -3.48
N VAL A 56 0.18 1.18 -3.13
CA VAL A 56 -0.25 2.45 -2.54
C VAL A 56 -1.05 2.22 -1.27
N ILE A 57 -1.00 3.22 -0.38
CA ILE A 57 -1.95 3.35 0.72
C ILE A 57 -2.99 4.38 0.32
N ALA A 58 -4.26 4.02 0.42
CA ALA A 58 -5.37 4.89 0.08
C ALA A 58 -6.33 4.98 1.24
N LYS A 59 -6.88 6.16 1.46
CA LYS A 59 -7.92 6.37 2.46
C LYS A 59 -9.27 6.31 1.78
N LEU A 60 -10.13 5.42 2.27
CA LEU A 60 -11.51 5.30 1.81
C LEU A 60 -12.35 6.40 2.49
N VAL A 61 -13.03 7.21 1.67
CA VAL A 61 -13.75 8.39 2.16
C VAL A 61 -14.86 8.01 3.12
N ASP A 62 -15.64 6.99 2.77
CA ASP A 62 -16.85 6.62 3.54
C ASP A 62 -16.53 5.75 4.75
N ALA A 63 -15.44 4.99 4.72
CA ALA A 63 -15.11 4.05 5.78
C ALA A 63 -14.15 4.63 6.83
N ASN A 64 -13.58 5.82 6.58
CA ASN A 64 -12.54 6.42 7.40
C ASN A 64 -11.40 5.43 7.70
N GLU A 65 -11.05 4.65 6.72
CA GLU A 65 -10.15 3.51 6.83
C GLU A 65 -9.11 3.57 5.71
N ALA A 66 -7.89 3.17 6.03
CA ALA A 66 -6.81 3.09 5.04
C ALA A 66 -6.69 1.66 4.52
N THR A 67 -6.47 1.52 3.22
CA THR A 67 -6.27 0.23 2.58
C THR A 67 -4.97 0.24 1.77
N PHE A 68 -4.25 -0.88 1.82
CA PHE A 68 -3.00 -1.09 1.08
C PHE A 68 -3.28 -2.01 -0.10
N LYS A 69 -3.07 -1.49 -1.31
CA LYS A 69 -3.42 -2.18 -2.54
C LYS A 69 -2.47 -1.80 -3.66
N LYS A 70 -2.57 -2.49 -4.78
CA LYS A 70 -1.86 -2.16 -6.01
C LYS A 70 -2.75 -1.26 -6.87
N LEU A 71 -2.18 -0.15 -7.35
CA LEU A 71 -2.88 0.74 -8.27
C LEU A 71 -2.81 0.18 -9.69
N ILE A 72 -3.96 0.03 -10.31
CA ILE A 72 -4.07 -0.37 -11.71
C ILE A 72 -4.68 0.79 -12.50
N ILE A 73 -4.02 1.19 -13.56
CA ILE A 73 -4.51 2.23 -14.49
C ILE A 73 -4.68 1.56 -15.86
N ASP A 74 -5.91 1.54 -16.34
CA ASP A 74 -6.23 0.88 -17.61
C ASP A 74 -7.27 1.71 -18.35
N GLY A 75 -6.90 2.20 -19.54
CA GLY A 75 -7.81 2.94 -20.41
C GLY A 75 -8.44 4.17 -19.77
N GLY A 76 -7.70 4.88 -18.92
CA GLY A 76 -8.23 6.03 -18.19
C GLY A 76 -9.00 5.68 -16.94
N GLN A 77 -9.25 4.41 -16.68
CA GLN A 77 -9.87 3.93 -15.46
C GLN A 77 -8.81 3.55 -14.44
N LYS A 78 -9.11 3.76 -13.16
CA LYS A 78 -8.20 3.42 -12.07
C LYS A 78 -8.89 2.45 -11.11
N TYR A 79 -8.10 1.51 -10.61
CA TYR A 79 -8.59 0.48 -9.69
C TYR A 79 -7.56 0.23 -8.59
N LEU A 80 -8.04 -0.22 -7.44
CA LEU A 80 -7.21 -0.76 -6.37
C LEU A 80 -7.37 -2.27 -6.36
N LYS A 81 -6.25 -2.99 -6.44
CA LYS A 81 -6.22 -4.44 -6.54
C LYS A 81 -5.36 -5.02 -5.42
N GLY A 82 -5.91 -6.01 -4.69
CA GLY A 82 -5.11 -6.81 -3.77
C GLY A 82 -4.16 -7.73 -4.55
N LEU A 83 -3.01 -8.04 -3.97
CA LEU A 83 -2.13 -9.08 -4.53
C LEU A 83 -2.75 -10.46 -4.33
N ASN A 84 -3.64 -10.59 -3.36
CA ASN A 84 -4.45 -11.79 -3.16
C ASN A 84 -5.66 -11.74 -4.11
N PRO A 85 -5.76 -12.68 -5.06
CA PRO A 85 -6.85 -12.65 -6.05
C PRO A 85 -8.24 -12.90 -5.47
N ALA A 86 -8.33 -13.37 -4.21
CA ALA A 86 -9.61 -13.56 -3.53
C ALA A 86 -10.30 -12.24 -3.18
N TYR A 87 -9.55 -11.13 -3.16
CA TYR A 87 -10.12 -9.82 -2.83
C TYR A 87 -10.67 -9.14 -4.08
N PRO A 88 -11.85 -8.51 -3.99
CA PRO A 88 -12.45 -7.86 -5.15
C PRO A 88 -11.68 -6.62 -5.56
N LEU A 89 -11.70 -6.32 -6.86
CA LEU A 89 -11.17 -5.10 -7.42
C LEU A 89 -12.03 -3.91 -6.98
N ILE A 90 -11.39 -2.81 -6.57
CA ILE A 90 -12.09 -1.61 -6.12
C ILE A 90 -11.91 -0.52 -7.17
N PRO A 91 -12.96 -0.12 -7.91
CA PRO A 91 -12.86 1.01 -8.84
C PRO A 91 -12.64 2.31 -8.07
N ILE A 92 -11.81 3.19 -8.62
CA ILE A 92 -11.58 4.52 -8.04
C ILE A 92 -12.46 5.52 -8.80
N ASP A 93 -13.44 6.09 -8.11
CA ASP A 93 -14.42 7.02 -8.69
C ASP A 93 -14.71 8.21 -7.75
N GLY A 94 -13.70 8.64 -6.98
CA GLY A 94 -13.87 9.67 -5.97
C GLY A 94 -14.11 9.11 -4.57
N ASN A 95 -14.16 7.80 -4.44
CA ASN A 95 -14.43 7.10 -3.18
C ASN A 95 -13.19 6.95 -2.29
N CYS A 96 -12.01 7.28 -2.79
CA CYS A 96 -10.79 7.17 -2.02
C CYS A 96 -9.75 8.18 -2.48
N ARG A 97 -8.75 8.39 -1.62
CA ARG A 97 -7.61 9.26 -1.92
C ARG A 97 -6.33 8.50 -1.64
N ILE A 98 -5.42 8.51 -2.61
CA ILE A 98 -4.10 7.90 -2.44
C ILE A 98 -3.25 8.82 -1.57
N ILE A 99 -2.70 8.26 -0.48
CA ILE A 99 -1.93 9.00 0.51
C ILE A 99 -0.43 8.87 0.24
N GLY A 100 0.03 7.70 -0.16
CA GLY A 100 1.44 7.46 -0.37
C GLY A 100 1.70 6.23 -1.20
N VAL A 101 2.94 6.12 -1.66
CA VAL A 101 3.44 4.99 -2.47
C VAL A 101 4.42 4.19 -1.65
N ALA A 102 4.26 2.87 -1.64
CA ALA A 102 5.17 1.97 -0.94
C ALA A 102 6.52 1.93 -1.65
N VAL A 103 7.59 2.16 -0.92
CA VAL A 103 8.95 2.21 -1.47
C VAL A 103 9.87 1.15 -0.90
N GLN A 104 9.53 0.58 0.25
CA GLN A 104 10.34 -0.45 0.90
C GLN A 104 9.48 -1.28 1.84
N THR A 105 9.84 -2.54 1.97
CA THR A 105 9.29 -3.41 3.02
C THR A 105 10.42 -3.84 3.93
N MET A 106 10.07 -4.13 5.19
CA MET A 106 11.00 -4.68 6.16
C MET A 106 10.31 -5.78 6.94
N MET A 107 11.00 -6.90 7.12
CA MET A 107 10.49 -8.04 7.87
C MET A 107 11.56 -8.48 8.87
N ASN A 108 11.16 -8.57 10.14
CA ASN A 108 12.01 -9.13 11.18
C ASN A 108 11.81 -10.64 11.24
N LEU A 109 12.91 -11.39 11.21
CA LEU A 109 12.87 -12.84 11.26
C LEU A 109 13.05 -13.40 12.67
N VAL A 110 13.32 -12.52 13.61
CA VAL A 110 13.55 -12.89 15.01
C VAL A 110 12.66 -12.10 15.93
#